data_0e0bd80752469513b6ff6ef524df220e
#
_entry.id   0e0bd80752469513b6ff6ef524df220e
#
_cell.length_a   1.000
_cell.length_b   1.000
_cell.length_c   1.000
_cell.angle_alpha   90.00
_cell.angle_beta   90.00
_cell.angle_gamma   90.00
#
_symmetry.space_group_name_H-M   'P 1'
#
loop_
_entity.id
_entity.type
_entity.pdbx_description
1 polymer ?
#
loop_
_entity_poly.entity_id
_entity_poly.type
_entity_poly.pdbx_seq_one_letter_code
_entity_poly.pdbx_strand_id
1 'polypeptide(L)'
;MMPISNRFFSNGATFQSLGQITGLLGMALLSINFILGARFIFLDKLFNGLNQVYIKHHIIGAISFCLLLFHPVFLIIQYILISLRASFDFILAFQNIPVLLGEFALLAMIVLMVITFYFNFKYENWKTSHQYLGIVLLLSGLHMFYIPSDVSNNIILRYYMLGLLILGIYSYLHRTIFRIYKEGEFEYKLTEVKKINDTIVELKLSPLSKKIKFIPGQFVFLRFVESVQTGGKSILSESHPFSITSSSEDEELFLSIKTLGDYTSMIYLLKPGAVCRIEGPFGAFSYLKANSKRQIWIAGGVGITPFLSMAREINITNIKNNVYDIDLYYVVKNTSEAAFADEFIEFSKNNKNFKFHQYFSDEKGRISTSFISKNSQNIDKAEIFLCGPVGFMKSLREEFVKLGFINNKIHSEEFSIK
;
A
#
# COMPACT_ATOMS: atom_id res chain seq x y z
N MET A 1 1.02 -27.24 -31.74
CA MET A 1 0.32 -25.94 -31.71
C MET A 1 -0.79 -25.96 -32.74
N MET A 2 -2.03 -25.72 -32.34
CA MET A 2 -3.07 -25.45 -33.33
C MET A 2 -2.71 -24.17 -34.08
N PRO A 3 -2.68 -24.14 -35.44
CA PRO A 3 -2.49 -22.89 -36.17
C PRO A 3 -3.56 -21.88 -35.75
N ILE A 4 -3.23 -20.61 -35.73
CA ILE A 4 -4.17 -19.53 -35.33
C ILE A 4 -5.46 -19.60 -36.11
N SER A 5 -5.37 -19.94 -37.41
CA SER A 5 -6.53 -20.16 -38.30
C SER A 5 -7.49 -21.25 -37.81
N ASN A 6 -7.03 -22.26 -37.06
CA ASN A 6 -7.86 -23.40 -36.64
C ASN A 6 -8.36 -23.28 -35.18
N ARG A 7 -7.89 -22.26 -34.42
CA ARG A 7 -8.24 -22.09 -32.99
C ARG A 7 -9.72 -21.76 -32.75
N PHE A 8 -10.38 -21.15 -33.73
CA PHE A 8 -11.78 -20.71 -33.64
C PHE A 8 -12.66 -21.33 -34.71
N PHE A 9 -12.21 -22.43 -35.33
CA PHE A 9 -12.93 -23.07 -36.47
C PHE A 9 -14.09 -23.94 -36.04
N SER A 10 -14.11 -24.41 -34.79
CA SER A 10 -15.22 -25.19 -34.22
C SER A 10 -15.48 -24.75 -32.77
N ASN A 11 -16.70 -25.02 -32.27
CA ASN A 11 -17.03 -24.67 -30.88
C ASN A 11 -16.06 -25.31 -29.88
N GLY A 12 -15.64 -26.55 -30.05
CA GLY A 12 -14.68 -27.23 -29.20
C GLY A 12 -13.29 -26.56 -29.22
N ALA A 13 -12.79 -26.24 -30.42
CA ALA A 13 -11.50 -25.54 -30.58
C ALA A 13 -11.54 -24.13 -29.99
N THR A 14 -12.69 -23.45 -30.08
CA THR A 14 -12.90 -22.14 -29.47
C THR A 14 -12.78 -22.18 -27.93
N PHE A 15 -13.51 -23.10 -27.29
CA PHE A 15 -13.46 -23.23 -25.82
C PHE A 15 -12.09 -23.71 -25.32
N GLN A 16 -11.40 -24.59 -26.05
CA GLN A 16 -10.04 -24.97 -25.77
C GLN A 16 -9.10 -23.74 -25.79
N SER A 17 -9.20 -22.93 -26.84
CA SER A 17 -8.37 -21.74 -27.03
C SER A 17 -8.65 -20.70 -25.94
N LEU A 18 -9.92 -20.46 -25.60
CA LEU A 18 -10.30 -19.57 -24.51
C LEU A 18 -9.76 -20.07 -23.17
N GLY A 19 -9.86 -21.36 -22.88
CA GLY A 19 -9.28 -21.98 -21.70
C GLY A 19 -7.77 -21.74 -21.63
N GLN A 20 -7.04 -22.00 -22.71
CA GLN A 20 -5.59 -21.78 -22.76
C GLN A 20 -5.21 -20.30 -22.57
N ILE A 21 -5.90 -19.38 -23.25
CA ILE A 21 -5.63 -17.93 -23.14
C ILE A 21 -5.89 -17.43 -21.72
N THR A 22 -7.03 -17.81 -21.12
CA THR A 22 -7.37 -17.39 -19.75
C THR A 22 -6.40 -17.96 -18.73
N GLY A 23 -5.94 -19.21 -18.87
CA GLY A 23 -4.92 -19.81 -18.03
C GLY A 23 -3.57 -19.09 -18.14
N LEU A 24 -3.11 -18.82 -19.37
CA LEU A 24 -1.83 -18.12 -19.59
C LEU A 24 -1.84 -16.67 -19.07
N LEU A 25 -2.88 -15.90 -19.41
CA LEU A 25 -3.02 -14.52 -18.92
C LEU A 25 -3.19 -14.48 -17.40
N GLY A 26 -4.02 -15.38 -16.85
CA GLY A 26 -4.22 -15.48 -15.41
C GLY A 26 -2.93 -15.78 -14.68
N MET A 27 -2.11 -16.72 -15.16
CA MET A 27 -0.83 -17.07 -14.57
C MET A 27 0.20 -15.93 -14.69
N ALA A 28 0.26 -15.26 -15.81
CA ALA A 28 1.14 -14.10 -16.01
C ALA A 28 0.79 -12.97 -15.04
N LEU A 29 -0.51 -12.62 -14.93
CA LEU A 29 -0.99 -11.61 -14.02
C LEU A 29 -0.82 -12.01 -12.54
N LEU A 30 -0.97 -13.28 -12.19
CA LEU A 30 -0.67 -13.79 -10.86
C LEU A 30 0.79 -13.55 -10.49
N SER A 31 1.73 -13.88 -11.39
CA SER A 31 3.16 -13.64 -11.17
C SER A 31 3.46 -12.14 -10.99
N ILE A 32 2.89 -11.28 -11.83
CA ILE A 32 3.02 -9.81 -11.71
C ILE A 32 2.43 -9.33 -10.38
N ASN A 33 1.33 -9.91 -9.92
CA ASN A 33 0.69 -9.54 -8.67
C ASN A 33 1.58 -9.83 -7.45
N PHE A 34 2.36 -10.92 -7.47
CA PHE A 34 3.38 -11.18 -6.45
C PHE A 34 4.51 -10.14 -6.45
N ILE A 35 4.93 -9.68 -7.64
CA ILE A 35 5.93 -8.61 -7.76
C ILE A 35 5.40 -7.31 -7.13
N LEU A 36 4.14 -6.94 -7.41
CA LEU A 36 3.51 -5.76 -6.80
C LEU A 36 3.37 -5.88 -5.28
N GLY A 37 3.11 -7.09 -4.76
CA GLY A 37 3.00 -7.34 -3.32
C GLY A 37 4.33 -7.28 -2.55
N ALA A 38 5.47 -7.27 -3.23
CA ALA A 38 6.79 -7.37 -2.59
C ALA A 38 7.33 -6.09 -1.95
N ARG A 39 6.65 -4.93 -2.12
CA ARG A 39 7.05 -3.61 -1.59
C ARG A 39 8.44 -3.16 -2.04
N PHE A 40 8.80 -3.42 -3.29
CA PHE A 40 10.06 -2.89 -3.81
C PHE A 40 10.01 -1.36 -3.89
N ILE A 41 11.03 -0.67 -3.40
CA ILE A 41 11.14 0.80 -3.41
C ILE A 41 11.05 1.36 -4.84
N PHE A 42 11.56 0.64 -5.85
CA PHE A 42 11.45 1.11 -7.24
C PHE A 42 9.99 1.14 -7.74
N LEU A 43 9.12 0.20 -7.27
CA LEU A 43 7.69 0.21 -7.60
C LEU A 43 6.97 1.38 -6.92
N ASP A 44 7.29 1.68 -5.65
CA ASP A 44 6.79 2.86 -4.95
C ASP A 44 7.08 4.14 -5.75
N LYS A 45 8.31 4.29 -6.24
CA LYS A 45 8.71 5.42 -7.10
C LYS A 45 8.02 5.42 -8.45
N LEU A 46 7.92 4.26 -9.12
CA LEU A 46 7.32 4.11 -10.45
C LEU A 46 5.83 4.44 -10.45
N PHE A 47 5.10 4.04 -9.42
CA PHE A 47 3.64 4.22 -9.30
C PHE A 47 3.25 5.45 -8.45
N ASN A 48 4.20 6.32 -8.08
CA ASN A 48 3.95 7.50 -7.26
C ASN A 48 3.29 7.19 -5.91
N GLY A 49 3.83 6.22 -5.21
CA GLY A 49 3.44 5.86 -3.85
C GLY A 49 2.95 4.42 -3.69
N LEU A 50 3.23 3.83 -2.53
CA LEU A 50 2.92 2.44 -2.20
C LEU A 50 1.41 2.17 -2.24
N ASN A 51 0.57 3.16 -1.92
CA ASN A 51 -0.88 3.06 -2.04
C ASN A 51 -1.33 2.77 -3.47
N GLN A 52 -0.70 3.42 -4.47
CA GLN A 52 -0.98 3.17 -5.87
C GLN A 52 -0.54 1.78 -6.31
N VAL A 53 0.58 1.28 -5.78
CA VAL A 53 1.02 -0.11 -6.00
C VAL A 53 -0.03 -1.09 -5.48
N TYR A 54 -0.58 -0.87 -4.28
CA TYR A 54 -1.61 -1.76 -3.72
C TYR A 54 -2.93 -1.69 -4.47
N ILE A 55 -3.36 -0.53 -4.94
CA ILE A 55 -4.53 -0.42 -5.82
C ILE A 55 -4.33 -1.30 -7.08
N LYS A 56 -3.14 -1.24 -7.71
CA LYS A 56 -2.82 -2.09 -8.87
C LYS A 56 -2.76 -3.57 -8.49
N HIS A 57 -2.18 -3.91 -7.32
CA HIS A 57 -2.18 -5.27 -6.79
C HIS A 57 -3.61 -5.83 -6.65
N HIS A 58 -4.55 -5.08 -6.08
CA HIS A 58 -5.93 -5.52 -5.93
C HIS A 58 -6.63 -5.71 -7.28
N ILE A 59 -6.48 -4.76 -8.22
CA ILE A 59 -7.11 -4.84 -9.54
C ILE A 59 -6.54 -6.02 -10.34
N ILE A 60 -5.22 -6.14 -10.42
CA ILE A 60 -4.55 -7.20 -11.18
C ILE A 60 -4.82 -8.56 -10.54
N GLY A 61 -4.83 -8.63 -9.20
CA GLY A 61 -5.19 -9.83 -8.46
C GLY A 61 -6.62 -10.31 -8.76
N ALA A 62 -7.58 -9.39 -8.75
CA ALA A 62 -8.98 -9.71 -9.08
C ALA A 62 -9.13 -10.20 -10.52
N ILE A 63 -8.50 -9.53 -11.50
CA ILE A 63 -8.51 -9.94 -12.90
C ILE A 63 -7.87 -11.33 -13.06
N SER A 64 -6.69 -11.54 -12.44
CA SER A 64 -6.00 -12.82 -12.46
C SER A 64 -6.88 -13.94 -11.90
N PHE A 65 -7.50 -13.72 -10.73
CA PHE A 65 -8.40 -14.67 -10.11
C PHE A 65 -9.57 -15.04 -11.00
N CYS A 66 -10.27 -14.06 -11.59
CA CYS A 66 -11.35 -14.31 -12.54
C CYS A 66 -10.89 -15.13 -13.75
N LEU A 67 -9.75 -14.77 -14.35
CA LEU A 67 -9.23 -15.50 -15.51
C LEU A 67 -8.89 -16.96 -15.17
N LEU A 68 -8.28 -17.20 -13.98
CA LEU A 68 -7.94 -18.54 -13.52
C LEU A 68 -9.17 -19.37 -13.16
N LEU A 69 -10.28 -18.75 -12.71
CA LEU A 69 -11.56 -19.43 -12.53
C LEU A 69 -12.18 -19.82 -13.86
N PHE A 70 -12.13 -18.97 -14.87
CA PHE A 70 -12.69 -19.26 -16.20
C PHE A 70 -11.86 -20.30 -16.98
N HIS A 71 -10.57 -20.44 -16.69
CA HIS A 71 -9.69 -21.40 -17.34
C HIS A 71 -10.25 -22.83 -17.36
N PRO A 72 -10.53 -23.49 -16.22
CA PRO A 72 -11.09 -24.84 -16.22
C PRO A 72 -12.54 -24.87 -16.73
N VAL A 73 -13.32 -23.81 -16.53
CA VAL A 73 -14.70 -23.75 -17.02
C VAL A 73 -14.73 -23.90 -18.53
N PHE A 74 -13.92 -23.16 -19.28
CA PHE A 74 -13.85 -23.28 -20.74
C PHE A 74 -13.35 -24.66 -21.18
N LEU A 75 -12.37 -25.23 -20.46
CA LEU A 75 -11.90 -26.59 -20.77
C LEU A 75 -12.97 -27.65 -20.50
N ILE A 76 -13.72 -27.55 -19.39
CA ILE A 76 -14.84 -28.46 -19.10
C ILE A 76 -15.92 -28.35 -20.17
N ILE A 77 -16.29 -27.14 -20.60
CA ILE A 77 -17.27 -26.95 -21.71
C ILE A 77 -16.80 -27.64 -22.98
N GLN A 78 -15.51 -27.53 -23.32
CA GLN A 78 -14.94 -28.26 -24.46
C GLN A 78 -15.20 -29.76 -24.35
N TYR A 79 -14.95 -30.38 -23.19
CA TYR A 79 -15.15 -31.82 -23.00
C TYR A 79 -16.63 -32.19 -22.94
N ILE A 80 -17.53 -31.37 -22.42
CA ILE A 80 -18.98 -31.56 -22.44
C ILE A 80 -19.49 -31.63 -23.88
N LEU A 81 -18.94 -30.84 -24.79
CA LEU A 81 -19.31 -30.88 -26.22
C LEU A 81 -18.88 -32.19 -26.90
N ILE A 82 -17.97 -32.97 -26.33
CA ILE A 82 -17.59 -34.30 -26.78
C ILE A 82 -18.54 -35.32 -26.16
N SER A 83 -18.59 -35.40 -24.84
CA SER A 83 -19.56 -36.21 -24.07
C SER A 83 -19.48 -35.86 -22.58
N LEU A 84 -20.56 -36.10 -21.83
CA LEU A 84 -20.56 -35.94 -20.36
C LEU A 84 -19.50 -36.83 -19.69
N ARG A 85 -19.30 -38.05 -20.21
CA ARG A 85 -18.27 -38.95 -19.70
C ARG A 85 -16.86 -38.35 -19.86
N ALA A 86 -16.56 -37.78 -21.02
CA ALA A 86 -15.26 -37.14 -21.26
C ALA A 86 -15.00 -35.99 -20.29
N SER A 87 -16.02 -35.22 -19.90
CA SER A 87 -15.87 -34.15 -18.93
C SER A 87 -15.63 -34.69 -17.51
N PHE A 88 -16.27 -35.76 -17.09
CA PHE A 88 -15.98 -36.44 -15.82
C PHE A 88 -14.57 -37.02 -15.78
N ASP A 89 -14.15 -37.70 -16.88
CA ASP A 89 -12.79 -38.27 -16.99
C ASP A 89 -11.71 -37.16 -16.93
N PHE A 90 -12.00 -35.97 -17.45
CA PHE A 90 -11.12 -34.82 -17.37
C PHE A 90 -11.03 -34.25 -15.93
N ILE A 91 -12.16 -34.07 -15.24
CA ILE A 91 -12.22 -33.55 -13.86
C ILE A 91 -11.65 -34.57 -12.86
N LEU A 92 -11.84 -35.87 -13.09
CA LEU A 92 -11.38 -36.95 -12.21
C LEU A 92 -10.05 -37.58 -12.69
N ALA A 93 -9.21 -36.81 -13.36
CA ALA A 93 -7.95 -37.29 -13.94
C ALA A 93 -6.85 -37.55 -12.86
N PHE A 94 -7.16 -38.35 -11.85
CA PHE A 94 -6.25 -38.61 -10.71
C PHE A 94 -4.90 -39.21 -11.09
N GLN A 95 -4.75 -39.79 -12.28
CA GLN A 95 -3.48 -40.31 -12.77
C GLN A 95 -2.65 -39.27 -13.53
N ASN A 96 -3.21 -38.10 -13.83
CA ASN A 96 -2.54 -37.02 -14.55
C ASN A 96 -2.00 -35.98 -13.58
N ILE A 97 -0.79 -36.19 -13.08
CA ILE A 97 -0.14 -35.30 -12.09
C ILE A 97 -0.16 -33.83 -12.51
N PRO A 98 0.16 -33.44 -13.76
CA PRO A 98 0.03 -32.05 -14.20
C PRO A 98 -1.37 -31.47 -13.98
N VAL A 99 -2.43 -32.19 -14.28
CA VAL A 99 -3.82 -31.74 -14.09
C VAL A 99 -4.14 -31.58 -12.60
N LEU A 100 -3.79 -32.60 -11.80
CA LEU A 100 -3.97 -32.54 -10.34
C LEU A 100 -3.29 -31.33 -9.69
N LEU A 101 -2.09 -30.95 -10.13
CA LEU A 101 -1.40 -29.76 -9.63
C LEU A 101 -2.22 -28.48 -9.90
N GLY A 102 -2.85 -28.38 -11.07
CA GLY A 102 -3.74 -27.27 -11.42
C GLY A 102 -5.03 -27.25 -10.57
N GLU A 103 -5.64 -28.42 -10.37
CA GLU A 103 -6.86 -28.54 -9.55
C GLU A 103 -6.60 -28.18 -8.09
N PHE A 104 -5.52 -28.69 -7.49
CA PHE A 104 -5.13 -28.33 -6.12
C PHE A 104 -4.76 -26.84 -6.00
N ALA A 105 -4.06 -26.28 -6.98
CA ALA A 105 -3.76 -24.85 -7.00
C ALA A 105 -5.04 -24.01 -7.05
N LEU A 106 -5.99 -24.37 -7.90
CA LEU A 106 -7.28 -23.66 -8.03
C LEU A 106 -8.10 -23.78 -6.74
N LEU A 107 -8.22 -24.98 -6.19
CA LEU A 107 -8.98 -25.20 -4.95
C LEU A 107 -8.38 -24.41 -3.79
N ALA A 108 -7.04 -24.50 -3.62
CA ALA A 108 -6.32 -23.74 -2.59
C ALA A 108 -6.52 -22.21 -2.80
N MET A 109 -6.45 -21.73 -4.05
CA MET A 109 -6.69 -20.32 -4.36
C MET A 109 -8.10 -19.89 -3.97
N ILE A 110 -9.14 -20.65 -4.32
CA ILE A 110 -10.53 -20.35 -3.97
C ILE A 110 -10.70 -20.29 -2.44
N VAL A 111 -10.21 -21.30 -1.72
CA VAL A 111 -10.29 -21.34 -0.26
C VAL A 111 -9.59 -20.14 0.38
N LEU A 112 -8.35 -19.83 -0.04
CA LEU A 112 -7.60 -18.71 0.50
C LEU A 112 -8.23 -17.34 0.16
N MET A 113 -8.84 -17.20 -1.02
CA MET A 113 -9.56 -15.98 -1.39
C MET A 113 -10.86 -15.83 -0.60
N VAL A 114 -11.61 -16.91 -0.36
CA VAL A 114 -12.78 -16.89 0.53
C VAL A 114 -12.37 -16.46 1.94
N ILE A 115 -11.29 -17.04 2.46
CA ILE A 115 -10.72 -16.65 3.77
C ILE A 115 -10.35 -15.16 3.77
N THR A 116 -9.70 -14.68 2.71
CA THR A 116 -9.25 -13.29 2.60
C THR A 116 -10.39 -12.27 2.59
N PHE A 117 -11.53 -12.58 1.95
CA PHE A 117 -12.61 -11.62 1.75
C PHE A 117 -13.76 -11.73 2.76
N TYR A 118 -14.04 -12.92 3.25
CA TYR A 118 -15.25 -13.15 4.06
C TYR A 118 -14.97 -13.32 5.54
N PHE A 119 -13.73 -13.62 5.95
CA PHE A 119 -13.39 -13.79 7.35
C PHE A 119 -12.70 -12.56 7.94
N ASN A 120 -13.27 -12.01 9.03
CA ASN A 120 -12.71 -10.87 9.77
C ASN A 120 -11.65 -11.34 10.77
N PHE A 121 -10.50 -11.77 10.29
CA PHE A 121 -9.37 -12.10 11.15
C PHE A 121 -8.63 -10.83 11.61
N LYS A 122 -7.88 -10.94 12.71
CA LYS A 122 -6.84 -9.98 13.05
C LYS A 122 -5.86 -9.86 11.88
N TYR A 123 -5.34 -8.66 11.65
CA TYR A 123 -4.49 -8.36 10.50
C TYR A 123 -3.37 -9.37 10.26
N GLU A 124 -2.66 -9.82 11.32
CA GLU A 124 -1.54 -10.77 11.17
C GLU A 124 -2.01 -12.16 10.72
N ASN A 125 -3.15 -12.64 11.22
CA ASN A 125 -3.72 -13.92 10.77
C ASN A 125 -4.20 -13.84 9.32
N TRP A 126 -4.86 -12.73 8.96
CA TRP A 126 -5.26 -12.44 7.59
C TRP A 126 -4.04 -12.39 6.65
N LYS A 127 -3.00 -11.68 7.03
CA LYS A 127 -1.74 -11.57 6.28
C LYS A 127 -1.07 -12.93 6.10
N THR A 128 -1.01 -13.75 7.16
CA THR A 128 -0.45 -15.09 7.11
C THR A 128 -1.24 -16.00 6.17
N SER A 129 -2.58 -15.99 6.25
CA SER A 129 -3.41 -16.76 5.32
C SER A 129 -3.21 -16.33 3.87
N HIS A 130 -3.13 -15.03 3.61
CA HIS A 130 -2.87 -14.49 2.27
C HIS A 130 -1.48 -14.87 1.73
N GLN A 131 -0.48 -15.01 2.60
CA GLN A 131 0.87 -15.44 2.20
C GLN A 131 0.91 -16.88 1.67
N TYR A 132 -0.02 -17.77 2.07
CA TYR A 132 -0.12 -19.11 1.52
C TYR A 132 -0.49 -19.14 0.02
N LEU A 133 -0.94 -18.03 -0.57
CA LEU A 133 -1.06 -17.91 -2.03
C LEU A 133 0.27 -18.14 -2.77
N GLY A 134 1.42 -18.03 -2.09
CA GLY A 134 2.72 -18.44 -2.63
C GLY A 134 2.79 -19.91 -2.99
N ILE A 135 2.09 -20.80 -2.24
CA ILE A 135 1.98 -22.22 -2.58
C ILE A 135 1.15 -22.39 -3.86
N VAL A 136 0.08 -21.60 -4.00
CA VAL A 136 -0.73 -21.57 -5.24
C VAL A 136 0.13 -21.20 -6.44
N LEU A 137 0.98 -20.16 -6.32
CA LEU A 137 1.90 -19.75 -7.37
C LEU A 137 2.84 -20.89 -7.79
N LEU A 138 3.40 -21.62 -6.81
CA LEU A 138 4.29 -22.76 -7.07
C LEU A 138 3.55 -23.90 -7.79
N LEU A 139 2.39 -24.33 -7.27
CA LEU A 139 1.60 -25.42 -7.86
C LEU A 139 1.13 -25.06 -9.26
N SER A 140 0.64 -23.82 -9.47
CA SER A 140 0.23 -23.32 -10.80
C SER A 140 1.41 -23.27 -11.77
N GLY A 141 2.60 -22.87 -11.27
CA GLY A 141 3.83 -22.85 -12.06
C GLY A 141 4.25 -24.26 -12.51
N LEU A 142 4.19 -25.26 -11.62
CA LEU A 142 4.48 -26.65 -11.95
C LEU A 142 3.43 -27.20 -12.94
N HIS A 143 2.14 -26.91 -12.71
CA HIS A 143 1.08 -27.26 -13.65
C HIS A 143 1.37 -26.70 -15.05
N MET A 144 1.62 -25.39 -15.15
CA MET A 144 1.91 -24.72 -16.43
C MET A 144 3.13 -25.33 -17.14
N PHE A 145 4.15 -25.73 -16.38
CA PHE A 145 5.41 -26.23 -16.94
C PHE A 145 5.28 -27.65 -17.46
N TYR A 146 4.53 -28.54 -16.76
CA TYR A 146 4.41 -29.96 -17.09
C TYR A 146 3.24 -30.30 -18.00
N ILE A 147 2.21 -29.45 -18.06
CA ILE A 147 1.05 -29.72 -18.94
C ILE A 147 1.42 -29.52 -20.42
N PRO A 148 1.10 -30.47 -21.30
CA PRO A 148 1.25 -30.26 -22.75
C PRO A 148 0.37 -29.09 -23.24
N SER A 149 1.00 -28.00 -23.64
CA SER A 149 0.32 -26.75 -23.97
C SER A 149 1.12 -25.90 -24.97
N ASP A 150 0.64 -24.72 -25.29
CA ASP A 150 1.39 -23.75 -26.10
C ASP A 150 2.74 -23.38 -25.45
N VAL A 151 2.82 -23.39 -24.12
CA VAL A 151 4.08 -23.12 -23.38
C VAL A 151 5.12 -24.21 -23.65
N SER A 152 4.71 -25.48 -23.70
CA SER A 152 5.62 -26.59 -24.00
C SER A 152 6.12 -26.60 -25.45
N ASN A 153 5.31 -26.06 -26.37
CA ASN A 153 5.56 -26.12 -27.83
C ASN A 153 6.19 -24.84 -28.41
N ASN A 154 6.18 -23.72 -27.68
CA ASN A 154 6.76 -22.45 -28.12
C ASN A 154 7.86 -22.01 -27.16
N ILE A 155 9.10 -22.05 -27.63
CA ILE A 155 10.28 -21.76 -26.83
C ILE A 155 10.30 -20.32 -26.28
N ILE A 156 9.84 -19.34 -27.07
CA ILE A 156 9.80 -17.93 -26.67
C ILE A 156 8.75 -17.74 -25.56
N LEU A 157 7.55 -18.27 -25.74
CA LEU A 157 6.49 -18.20 -24.75
C LEU A 157 6.89 -18.92 -23.46
N ARG A 158 7.58 -20.05 -23.56
CA ARG A 158 8.07 -20.83 -22.43
C ARG A 158 9.04 -20.02 -21.57
N TYR A 159 10.07 -19.41 -22.19
CA TYR A 159 11.03 -18.60 -21.44
C TYR A 159 10.41 -17.32 -20.88
N TYR A 160 9.48 -16.70 -21.59
CA TYR A 160 8.74 -15.54 -21.09
C TYR A 160 7.95 -15.89 -19.81
N MET A 161 7.14 -16.96 -19.86
CA MET A 161 6.33 -17.40 -18.71
C MET A 161 7.20 -17.88 -17.54
N LEU A 162 8.30 -18.61 -17.84
CA LEU A 162 9.27 -19.02 -16.82
C LEU A 162 9.93 -17.83 -16.15
N GLY A 163 10.32 -16.81 -16.92
CA GLY A 163 10.89 -15.57 -16.38
C GLY A 163 9.93 -14.85 -15.44
N LEU A 164 8.65 -14.70 -15.83
CA LEU A 164 7.63 -14.13 -14.95
C LEU A 164 7.40 -14.95 -13.68
N LEU A 165 7.36 -16.27 -13.79
CA LEU A 165 7.21 -17.18 -12.64
C LEU A 165 8.38 -17.04 -11.67
N ILE A 166 9.62 -17.05 -12.18
CA ILE A 166 10.83 -16.89 -11.36
C ILE A 166 10.82 -15.54 -10.64
N LEU A 167 10.46 -14.46 -11.33
CA LEU A 167 10.35 -13.12 -10.72
C LEU A 167 9.25 -13.09 -9.64
N GLY A 168 8.10 -13.73 -9.88
CA GLY A 168 7.02 -13.87 -8.91
C GLY A 168 7.45 -14.64 -7.67
N ILE A 169 8.11 -15.80 -7.85
CA ILE A 169 8.66 -16.63 -6.76
C ILE A 169 9.74 -15.86 -5.98
N TYR A 170 10.67 -15.21 -6.68
CA TYR A 170 11.69 -14.37 -6.04
C TYR A 170 11.03 -13.28 -5.18
N SER A 171 10.02 -12.60 -5.71
CA SER A 171 9.29 -11.54 -5.01
C SER A 171 8.58 -12.07 -3.76
N TYR A 172 7.98 -13.25 -3.87
CA TYR A 172 7.37 -13.95 -2.73
C TYR A 172 8.39 -14.31 -1.65
N LEU A 173 9.51 -14.96 -2.03
CA LEU A 173 10.57 -15.34 -1.08
C LEU A 173 11.23 -14.09 -0.46
N HIS A 174 11.47 -13.07 -1.27
CA HIS A 174 11.99 -11.79 -0.79
C HIS A 174 11.09 -11.17 0.28
N ARG A 175 9.75 -11.23 0.10
CA ARG A 175 8.79 -10.65 1.04
C ARG A 175 8.59 -11.49 2.30
N THR A 176 8.60 -12.83 2.16
CA THR A 176 8.24 -13.75 3.24
C THR A 176 9.46 -14.29 3.99
N ILE A 177 10.51 -14.71 3.29
CA ILE A 177 11.66 -15.39 3.89
C ILE A 177 12.84 -14.44 4.06
N PHE A 178 13.28 -13.78 2.97
CA PHE A 178 14.48 -12.94 3.03
C PHE A 178 14.31 -11.68 3.86
N ARG A 179 13.08 -11.21 4.07
CA ARG A 179 12.80 -10.08 4.95
C ARG A 179 13.16 -10.34 6.42
N ILE A 180 13.14 -11.59 6.83
CA ILE A 180 13.53 -11.99 8.21
C ILE A 180 15.05 -11.85 8.41
N TYR A 181 15.83 -11.94 7.33
CA TYR A 181 17.31 -11.96 7.35
C TYR A 181 17.94 -10.69 6.73
N LYS A 182 17.23 -9.60 6.49
CA LYS A 182 17.68 -8.53 5.60
C LYS A 182 18.70 -7.58 6.18
N GLU A 183 19.83 -7.51 5.46
CA GLU A 183 20.62 -6.31 5.22
C GLU A 183 19.76 -5.26 4.50
N GLY A 184 19.49 -4.11 5.12
CA GLY A 184 18.74 -2.99 4.49
C GLY A 184 17.56 -2.48 5.29
N GLU A 185 17.21 -3.08 6.40
CA GLU A 185 16.42 -2.43 7.44
C GLU A 185 17.36 -1.55 8.28
N PHE A 186 16.93 -0.33 8.53
CA PHE A 186 17.65 0.60 9.39
C PHE A 186 17.34 0.26 10.85
N GLU A 187 18.36 0.03 11.66
CA GLU A 187 18.20 -0.19 13.09
C GLU A 187 18.24 1.13 13.85
N TYR A 188 17.25 1.31 14.72
CA TYR A 188 17.08 2.48 15.57
C TYR A 188 16.82 2.06 17.00
N LYS A 189 17.19 2.95 17.92
CA LYS A 189 16.91 2.84 19.35
C LYS A 189 15.92 3.91 19.77
N LEU A 190 14.87 3.52 20.47
CA LEU A 190 13.91 4.44 21.06
C LEU A 190 14.61 5.28 22.17
N THR A 191 14.64 6.58 21.99
CA THR A 191 15.24 7.55 22.94
C THR A 191 14.21 8.23 23.80
N GLU A 192 13.02 8.54 23.23
CA GLU A 192 11.96 9.23 23.97
C GLU A 192 10.59 8.77 23.49
N VAL A 193 9.62 8.71 24.41
CA VAL A 193 8.19 8.56 24.16
C VAL A 193 7.50 9.78 24.73
N LYS A 194 7.06 10.69 23.86
CA LYS A 194 6.42 11.94 24.26
C LYS A 194 4.90 11.86 24.03
N LYS A 195 4.11 12.00 25.08
CA LYS A 195 2.66 12.14 24.94
C LYS A 195 2.34 13.56 24.44
N ILE A 196 1.73 13.65 23.26
CA ILE A 196 1.35 14.93 22.66
C ILE A 196 -0.04 15.36 23.14
N ASN A 197 -0.99 14.41 23.12
CA ASN A 197 -2.31 14.56 23.75
C ASN A 197 -2.82 13.18 24.17
N ASP A 198 -4.09 13.03 24.52
CA ASP A 198 -4.64 11.76 25.01
C ASP A 198 -4.65 10.65 23.96
N THR A 199 -4.56 10.98 22.68
CA THR A 199 -4.68 10.03 21.56
C THR A 199 -3.43 9.95 20.69
N ILE A 200 -2.44 10.82 20.85
CA ILE A 200 -1.25 10.87 20.00
C ILE A 200 0.00 10.85 20.83
N VAL A 201 0.93 9.98 20.44
CA VAL A 201 2.25 9.82 21.01
C VAL A 201 3.29 10.06 19.93
N GLU A 202 4.36 10.82 20.22
CA GLU A 202 5.51 10.96 19.35
C GLU A 202 6.67 10.13 19.91
N LEU A 203 7.24 9.27 19.05
CA LEU A 203 8.45 8.50 19.32
C LEU A 203 9.63 9.23 18.72
N LYS A 204 10.73 9.35 19.48
CA LYS A 204 12.04 9.75 18.95
C LYS A 204 12.95 8.53 18.88
N LEU A 205 13.57 8.36 17.74
CA LEU A 205 14.34 7.18 17.39
C LEU A 205 15.74 7.62 16.92
N SER A 206 16.78 7.19 17.63
CA SER A 206 18.16 7.46 17.28
C SER A 206 18.74 6.32 16.43
N PRO A 207 19.43 6.59 15.32
CA PRO A 207 19.99 5.55 14.46
C PRO A 207 21.13 4.81 15.18
N LEU A 208 21.13 3.47 15.12
CA LEU A 208 22.22 2.65 15.65
C LEU A 208 23.35 2.43 14.63
N SER A 209 23.06 2.60 13.34
CA SER A 209 24.05 2.44 12.27
C SER A 209 23.93 3.55 11.24
N LYS A 210 23.09 3.37 10.23
CA LYS A 210 22.87 4.36 9.17
C LYS A 210 21.54 5.07 9.37
N LYS A 211 21.56 6.41 9.22
CA LYS A 211 20.35 7.22 9.16
C LYS A 211 19.61 6.96 7.85
N ILE A 212 18.30 6.76 7.94
CA ILE A 212 17.45 6.69 6.76
C ILE A 212 17.40 8.06 6.07
N LYS A 213 17.53 8.07 4.74
CA LYS A 213 17.34 9.28 3.93
C LYS A 213 15.92 9.30 3.40
N PHE A 214 15.18 10.37 3.66
CA PHE A 214 13.80 10.53 3.24
C PHE A 214 13.53 11.96 2.76
N ILE A 215 12.40 12.17 2.12
CA ILE A 215 11.85 13.49 1.83
C ILE A 215 10.63 13.73 2.72
N PRO A 216 10.41 14.97 3.22
CA PRO A 216 9.30 15.28 4.12
C PRO A 216 7.95 14.88 3.53
N GLY A 217 7.11 14.25 4.36
CA GLY A 217 5.81 13.72 3.99
C GLY A 217 5.79 12.21 3.69
N GLN A 218 6.96 11.55 3.65
CA GLN A 218 7.06 10.10 3.53
C GLN A 218 6.74 9.38 4.85
N PHE A 219 6.54 8.07 4.75
CA PHE A 219 6.29 7.18 5.88
C PHE A 219 7.25 5.98 5.88
N VAL A 220 7.31 5.29 6.99
CA VAL A 220 8.11 4.08 7.19
C VAL A 220 7.28 2.99 7.83
N PHE A 221 7.71 1.75 7.68
CA PHE A 221 7.23 0.66 8.52
C PHE A 221 8.15 0.49 9.72
N LEU A 222 7.58 0.56 10.91
CA LEU A 222 8.24 0.32 12.19
C LEU A 222 7.93 -1.08 12.68
N ARG A 223 8.95 -1.78 13.18
CA ARG A 223 8.85 -3.09 13.85
C ARG A 223 9.82 -3.13 15.02
N PHE A 224 9.39 -3.51 16.22
CA PHE A 224 10.31 -3.81 17.32
C PHE A 224 11.00 -5.15 17.08
N VAL A 225 12.30 -5.25 17.42
CA VAL A 225 13.12 -6.45 17.15
C VAL A 225 12.66 -7.62 18.02
N GLU A 226 12.33 -7.32 19.28
CA GLU A 226 11.79 -8.28 20.24
C GLU A 226 10.43 -7.81 20.75
N SER A 227 9.66 -8.76 21.29
CA SER A 227 8.44 -8.39 21.99
C SER A 227 8.79 -7.61 23.25
N VAL A 228 8.40 -6.33 23.29
CA VAL A 228 8.68 -5.47 24.43
C VAL A 228 7.63 -5.70 25.51
N GLN A 229 8.06 -6.20 26.67
CA GLN A 229 7.18 -6.37 27.83
C GLN A 229 6.96 -5.03 28.50
N THR A 230 5.70 -4.63 28.64
CA THR A 230 5.36 -3.36 29.29
C THR A 230 3.99 -3.45 29.95
N GLY A 231 3.90 -3.09 31.24
CA GLY A 231 2.64 -3.07 31.98
C GLY A 231 1.87 -4.40 32.01
N GLY A 232 2.57 -5.56 32.00
CA GLY A 232 1.95 -6.91 31.97
C GLY A 232 1.42 -7.33 30.60
N LYS A 233 1.66 -6.53 29.55
CA LYS A 233 1.34 -6.84 28.16
C LYS A 233 2.62 -6.89 27.32
N SER A 234 2.55 -7.57 26.18
CA SER A 234 3.66 -7.66 25.23
C SER A 234 3.30 -6.93 23.94
N ILE A 235 4.16 -6.00 23.51
CA ILE A 235 4.10 -5.43 22.16
C ILE A 235 4.77 -6.44 21.24
N LEU A 236 3.99 -6.98 20.32
CA LEU A 236 4.46 -7.98 19.37
C LEU A 236 5.40 -7.35 18.32
N SER A 237 6.27 -8.18 17.74
CA SER A 237 7.15 -7.78 16.64
C SER A 237 6.37 -7.68 15.31
N GLU A 238 5.36 -6.80 15.28
CA GLU A 238 4.55 -6.52 14.11
C GLU A 238 5.06 -5.29 13.38
N SER A 239 4.89 -5.25 12.05
CA SER A 239 5.35 -4.14 11.20
C SER A 239 4.18 -3.26 10.80
N HIS A 240 4.16 -2.01 11.31
CA HIS A 240 3.10 -1.04 11.06
C HIS A 240 3.62 0.22 10.38
N PRO A 241 2.84 0.82 9.46
CA PRO A 241 3.21 2.06 8.78
C PRO A 241 2.96 3.27 9.66
N PHE A 242 3.93 4.19 9.71
CA PHE A 242 3.82 5.47 10.41
C PHE A 242 4.48 6.59 9.62
N SER A 243 3.80 7.74 9.54
CA SER A 243 4.35 8.93 8.92
C SER A 243 5.57 9.42 9.69
N ILE A 244 6.60 9.82 8.96
CA ILE A 244 7.74 10.54 9.52
C ILE A 244 7.26 11.94 9.87
N THR A 245 7.60 12.41 11.08
CA THR A 245 7.25 13.76 11.55
C THR A 245 8.46 14.63 11.79
N SER A 246 9.69 14.07 11.81
CA SER A 246 10.94 14.86 11.82
C SER A 246 11.19 15.56 10.49
N SER A 247 12.05 16.58 10.49
CA SER A 247 12.71 17.08 9.28
C SER A 247 13.73 16.06 8.78
N SER A 248 14.09 16.13 7.51
CA SER A 248 15.19 15.30 6.93
C SER A 248 16.55 15.70 7.49
N GLU A 249 16.68 16.93 7.99
CA GLU A 249 17.90 17.48 8.61
C GLU A 249 18.08 17.01 10.05
N ASP A 250 17.00 16.57 10.74
CA ASP A 250 17.08 16.11 12.13
C ASP A 250 17.96 14.87 12.26
N GLU A 251 18.75 14.77 13.32
CA GLU A 251 19.60 13.60 13.60
C GLU A 251 18.78 12.37 14.02
N GLU A 252 17.66 12.59 14.67
CA GLU A 252 16.73 11.55 15.11
C GLU A 252 15.52 11.48 14.19
N LEU A 253 14.94 10.30 14.07
CA LEU A 253 13.69 10.06 13.34
C LEU A 253 12.51 10.18 14.31
N PHE A 254 11.53 11.05 14.00
CA PHE A 254 10.31 11.19 14.79
C PHE A 254 9.13 10.52 14.07
N LEU A 255 8.34 9.77 14.84
CA LEU A 255 7.13 9.13 14.36
C LEU A 255 5.97 9.48 15.29
N SER A 256 4.92 10.10 14.76
CA SER A 256 3.73 10.43 15.56
C SER A 256 2.62 9.44 15.28
N ILE A 257 2.13 8.80 16.36
CA ILE A 257 1.27 7.62 16.30
C ILE A 257 -0.02 7.92 17.04
N LYS A 258 -1.15 7.76 16.36
CA LYS A 258 -2.48 7.81 16.98
C LYS A 258 -2.82 6.46 17.58
N THR A 259 -3.27 6.45 18.83
CA THR A 259 -3.72 5.26 19.56
C THR A 259 -5.12 4.87 19.08
N LEU A 260 -5.22 3.90 18.15
CA LEU A 260 -6.49 3.49 17.53
C LEU A 260 -6.86 2.02 17.74
N GLY A 261 -5.90 1.17 18.08
CA GLY A 261 -6.10 -0.27 18.20
C GLY A 261 -5.17 -0.89 19.24
N ASP A 262 -5.26 -2.21 19.40
CA ASP A 262 -4.53 -2.97 20.42
C ASP A 262 -3.03 -2.69 20.40
N TYR A 263 -2.40 -2.67 19.21
CA TYR A 263 -0.98 -2.42 19.05
C TYR A 263 -0.62 -0.97 19.40
N THR A 264 -1.29 -0.01 18.78
CA THR A 264 -0.95 1.41 18.94
C THR A 264 -1.28 1.93 20.35
N SER A 265 -2.29 1.35 21.02
CA SER A 265 -2.64 1.70 22.40
C SER A 265 -1.59 1.28 23.44
N MET A 266 -0.64 0.42 23.06
CA MET A 266 0.45 0.00 23.95
C MET A 266 1.74 0.80 23.74
N ILE A 267 1.84 1.57 22.65
CA ILE A 267 3.07 2.30 22.29
C ILE A 267 3.46 3.34 23.37
N TYR A 268 2.49 3.97 24.02
CA TYR A 268 2.78 4.94 25.09
C TYR A 268 3.41 4.33 26.34
N LEU A 269 3.33 2.99 26.50
CA LEU A 269 3.94 2.26 27.61
C LEU A 269 5.41 1.90 27.33
N LEU A 270 5.89 2.10 26.11
CA LEU A 270 7.28 1.84 25.77
C LEU A 270 8.23 2.71 26.60
N LYS A 271 9.36 2.11 26.96
CA LYS A 271 10.45 2.80 27.65
C LYS A 271 11.60 3.04 26.69
N PRO A 272 12.36 4.14 26.88
CA PRO A 272 13.62 4.35 26.18
C PRO A 272 14.52 3.12 26.26
N GLY A 273 15.25 2.84 25.17
CA GLY A 273 16.15 1.70 25.06
C GLY A 273 15.67 0.57 24.14
N ALA A 274 14.37 0.49 23.82
CA ALA A 274 13.86 -0.51 22.90
C ALA A 274 14.47 -0.36 21.49
N VAL A 275 14.90 -1.48 20.90
CA VAL A 275 15.47 -1.52 19.56
C VAL A 275 14.37 -1.82 18.56
N CYS A 276 14.34 -1.07 17.46
CA CYS A 276 13.38 -1.23 16.40
C CYS A 276 14.06 -1.22 15.03
N ARG A 277 13.37 -1.76 14.03
CA ARG A 277 13.76 -1.75 12.64
C ARG A 277 12.80 -0.91 11.82
N ILE A 278 13.37 -0.12 10.94
CA ILE A 278 12.67 0.81 10.05
C ILE A 278 12.85 0.31 8.62
N GLU A 279 11.76 0.05 7.93
CA GLU A 279 11.72 -0.26 6.49
C GLU A 279 11.16 0.94 5.73
N GLY A 280 11.87 1.40 4.73
CA GLY A 280 11.44 2.54 3.90
C GLY A 280 12.61 3.35 3.37
N PRO A 281 12.37 4.63 3.02
CA PRO A 281 11.10 5.36 3.10
C PRO A 281 10.16 5.01 1.96
N PHE A 282 8.85 5.19 2.18
CA PHE A 282 7.79 4.99 1.20
C PHE A 282 6.90 6.23 1.09
N GLY A 283 6.16 6.31 -0.01
CA GLY A 283 5.20 7.37 -0.28
C GLY A 283 5.73 8.46 -1.21
N ALA A 284 4.79 9.10 -1.88
CA ALA A 284 5.06 10.17 -2.83
C ALA A 284 4.48 11.51 -2.40
N PHE A 285 3.89 11.59 -1.22
CA PHE A 285 3.22 12.76 -0.68
C PHE A 285 4.25 13.74 -0.11
N SER A 286 4.69 14.69 -0.93
CA SER A 286 5.66 15.70 -0.51
C SER A 286 5.44 17.02 -1.25
N TYR A 287 5.52 18.13 -0.52
CA TYR A 287 5.43 19.48 -1.06
C TYR A 287 6.48 19.77 -2.13
N LEU A 288 7.61 19.07 -2.09
CA LEU A 288 8.70 19.20 -3.07
C LEU A 288 8.34 18.65 -4.45
N LYS A 289 7.31 17.81 -4.56
CA LYS A 289 6.85 17.23 -5.83
C LYS A 289 5.83 18.09 -6.56
N ALA A 290 5.32 19.14 -5.91
CA ALA A 290 4.41 20.09 -6.52
C ALA A 290 5.15 20.99 -7.52
N ASN A 291 4.48 21.31 -8.63
CA ASN A 291 4.98 22.29 -9.60
C ASN A 291 4.75 23.72 -9.12
N SER A 292 3.69 23.95 -8.33
CA SER A 292 3.35 25.26 -7.78
C SER A 292 4.01 25.49 -6.42
N LYS A 293 4.51 26.71 -6.22
CA LYS A 293 4.96 27.17 -4.92
C LYS A 293 3.79 27.62 -4.02
N ARG A 294 2.65 27.96 -4.61
CA ARG A 294 1.39 28.19 -3.90
C ARG A 294 0.72 26.86 -3.61
N GLN A 295 0.52 26.53 -2.34
CA GLN A 295 -0.02 25.26 -1.91
C GLN A 295 -1.10 25.43 -0.84
N ILE A 296 -2.11 24.60 -0.88
CA ILE A 296 -3.13 24.49 0.17
C ILE A 296 -3.06 23.10 0.76
N TRP A 297 -2.73 23.04 2.01
CA TRP A 297 -2.63 21.80 2.78
C TRP A 297 -3.87 21.64 3.64
N ILE A 298 -4.49 20.46 3.60
CA ILE A 298 -5.72 20.20 4.34
C ILE A 298 -5.55 18.87 5.08
N ALA A 299 -5.48 18.98 6.39
CA ALA A 299 -5.25 17.86 7.30
C ALA A 299 -6.52 17.53 8.08
N GLY A 300 -6.92 16.26 8.11
CA GLY A 300 -8.00 15.74 8.96
C GLY A 300 -7.44 14.89 10.11
N GLY A 301 -7.56 15.35 11.35
CA GLY A 301 -7.09 14.62 12.53
C GLY A 301 -5.62 14.24 12.45
N VAL A 302 -5.29 12.93 12.57
CA VAL A 302 -3.90 12.43 12.49
C VAL A 302 -3.25 12.65 11.11
N GLY A 303 -4.03 13.02 10.08
CA GLY A 303 -3.50 13.42 8.78
C GLY A 303 -2.63 14.66 8.80
N ILE A 304 -2.46 15.30 9.96
CA ILE A 304 -1.50 16.39 10.18
C ILE A 304 -0.04 15.93 10.12
N THR A 305 0.24 14.65 10.37
CA THR A 305 1.59 14.13 10.58
C THR A 305 2.55 14.32 9.38
N PRO A 306 2.18 14.07 8.11
CA PRO A 306 3.07 14.36 6.99
C PRO A 306 3.32 15.86 6.81
N PHE A 307 2.32 16.69 7.08
CA PHE A 307 2.48 18.15 7.03
C PHE A 307 3.40 18.68 8.13
N LEU A 308 3.44 18.01 9.27
CA LEU A 308 4.37 18.37 10.34
C LEU A 308 5.83 18.19 9.90
N SER A 309 6.17 17.06 9.27
CA SER A 309 7.50 16.86 8.68
C SER A 309 7.82 17.92 7.64
N MET A 310 6.87 18.22 6.74
CA MET A 310 7.05 19.26 5.72
C MET A 310 7.25 20.65 6.33
N ALA A 311 6.48 21.02 7.35
CA ALA A 311 6.58 22.31 8.02
C ALA A 311 7.89 22.45 8.80
N ARG A 312 8.31 21.40 9.51
CA ARG A 312 9.61 21.36 10.21
C ARG A 312 10.78 21.56 9.24
N GLU A 313 10.73 20.87 8.09
CA GLU A 313 11.72 21.04 7.02
C GLU A 313 11.75 22.46 6.48
N ILE A 314 10.60 23.04 6.15
CA ILE A 314 10.47 24.40 5.63
C ILE A 314 10.99 25.40 6.67
N ASN A 315 10.70 25.23 7.96
CA ASN A 315 11.17 26.11 9.01
C ASN A 315 12.70 26.12 9.13
N ILE A 316 13.34 24.95 8.96
CA ILE A 316 14.80 24.83 9.00
C ILE A 316 15.46 25.40 7.73
N THR A 317 14.91 25.08 6.55
CA THR A 317 15.53 25.41 5.27
C THR A 317 15.17 26.79 4.74
N ASN A 318 13.97 27.29 5.03
CA ASN A 318 13.45 28.56 4.48
C ASN A 318 13.80 29.82 5.26
N ILE A 319 14.50 29.73 6.38
CA ILE A 319 15.04 30.93 7.08
C ILE A 319 15.82 31.84 6.09
N LYS A 320 16.30 31.26 4.98
CA LYS A 320 17.09 31.99 3.97
C LYS A 320 16.37 32.40 2.68
N ASN A 321 15.27 31.76 2.23
CA ASN A 321 14.74 31.97 0.86
C ASN A 321 13.21 32.00 0.66
N ASN A 322 12.39 31.91 1.67
CA ASN A 322 10.92 32.09 1.69
C ASN A 322 10.16 31.79 0.34
N VAL A 323 10.34 30.57 -0.21
CA VAL A 323 9.95 30.23 -1.59
C VAL A 323 8.51 29.73 -1.70
N TYR A 324 7.95 29.15 -0.61
CA TYR A 324 6.63 28.54 -0.62
C TYR A 324 5.58 29.45 0.04
N ASP A 325 4.40 29.56 -0.56
CA ASP A 325 3.21 30.23 -0.03
C ASP A 325 2.16 29.18 0.31
N ILE A 326 1.93 28.93 1.60
CA ILE A 326 1.19 27.78 2.12
C ILE A 326 0.07 28.24 3.05
N ASP A 327 -1.15 27.78 2.78
CA ASP A 327 -2.24 27.80 3.75
C ASP A 327 -2.49 26.38 4.24
N LEU A 328 -2.30 26.12 5.53
CA LEU A 328 -2.60 24.84 6.18
C LEU A 328 -3.93 24.93 6.93
N TYR A 329 -4.91 24.13 6.52
CA TYR A 329 -6.19 23.93 7.20
C TYR A 329 -6.13 22.65 8.03
N TYR A 330 -6.17 22.78 9.34
CA TYR A 330 -6.17 21.64 10.26
C TYR A 330 -7.58 21.43 10.82
N VAL A 331 -8.22 20.37 10.36
CA VAL A 331 -9.60 20.00 10.68
C VAL A 331 -9.60 18.93 11.75
N VAL A 332 -10.12 19.26 12.91
CA VAL A 332 -10.30 18.37 14.06
C VAL A 332 -11.70 18.57 14.66
N LYS A 333 -12.16 17.68 15.52
CA LYS A 333 -13.46 17.85 16.18
C LYS A 333 -13.47 19.08 17.09
N ASN A 334 -12.51 19.13 17.99
CA ASN A 334 -12.37 20.18 19.01
C ASN A 334 -10.89 20.42 19.36
N THR A 335 -10.63 21.33 20.27
CA THR A 335 -9.29 21.76 20.66
C THR A 335 -8.45 20.62 21.28
N SER A 336 -9.06 19.67 22.00
CA SER A 336 -8.31 18.56 22.62
C SER A 336 -7.73 17.58 21.58
N GLU A 337 -8.31 17.51 20.36
CA GLU A 337 -7.78 16.72 19.27
C GLU A 337 -6.71 17.44 18.44
N ALA A 338 -6.50 18.76 18.66
CA ALA A 338 -5.59 19.60 17.87
C ALA A 338 -4.11 19.38 18.25
N ALA A 339 -3.60 18.19 17.98
CA ALA A 339 -2.19 17.86 18.24
C ALA A 339 -1.24 18.77 17.42
N PHE A 340 -0.12 19.17 18.02
CA PHE A 340 0.89 20.02 17.38
C PHE A 340 0.42 21.43 16.98
N ALA A 341 -0.78 21.86 17.41
CA ALA A 341 -1.32 23.15 17.02
C ALA A 341 -0.41 24.31 17.41
N ASP A 342 0.15 24.28 18.60
CA ASP A 342 1.07 25.32 19.10
C ASP A 342 2.33 25.44 18.22
N GLU A 343 2.88 24.33 17.76
CA GLU A 343 4.03 24.29 16.86
C GLU A 343 3.70 24.95 15.50
N PHE A 344 2.53 24.67 14.92
CA PHE A 344 2.09 25.32 13.68
C PHE A 344 1.74 26.80 13.85
N ILE A 345 1.22 27.20 15.02
CA ILE A 345 1.01 28.62 15.35
C ILE A 345 2.36 29.34 15.39
N GLU A 346 3.37 28.72 15.98
CA GLU A 346 4.73 29.28 16.02
C GLU A 346 5.34 29.38 14.61
N PHE A 347 5.20 28.36 13.77
CA PHE A 347 5.64 28.40 12.37
C PHE A 347 4.98 29.54 11.60
N SER A 348 3.68 29.74 11.82
CA SER A 348 2.93 30.84 11.16
C SER A 348 3.36 32.22 11.62
N LYS A 349 3.79 32.37 12.88
CA LYS A 349 4.33 33.64 13.39
C LYS A 349 5.70 33.96 12.79
N ASN A 350 6.52 32.92 12.62
CA ASN A 350 7.90 33.06 12.15
C ASN A 350 8.03 33.10 10.62
N ASN A 351 6.99 32.68 9.88
CA ASN A 351 6.98 32.63 8.43
C ASN A 351 5.72 33.26 7.85
N LYS A 352 5.85 34.46 7.26
CA LYS A 352 4.74 35.24 6.69
C LYS A 352 4.01 34.52 5.53
N ASN A 353 4.69 33.60 4.87
CA ASN A 353 4.14 32.83 3.75
C ASN A 353 3.56 31.47 4.20
N PHE A 354 3.53 31.19 5.49
CA PHE A 354 2.90 30.01 6.08
C PHE A 354 1.74 30.46 6.97
N LYS A 355 0.51 30.20 6.55
CA LYS A 355 -0.71 30.54 7.30
C LYS A 355 -1.33 29.28 7.86
N PHE A 356 -1.63 29.28 9.14
CA PHE A 356 -2.24 28.16 9.84
C PHE A 356 -3.69 28.48 10.23
N HIS A 357 -4.61 27.63 9.78
CA HIS A 357 -6.05 27.76 10.02
C HIS A 357 -6.56 26.54 10.78
N GLN A 358 -6.92 26.72 12.04
CA GLN A 358 -7.64 25.70 12.82
C GLN A 358 -9.12 25.70 12.47
N TYR A 359 -9.67 24.51 12.26
CA TYR A 359 -11.09 24.33 11.96
C TYR A 359 -11.69 23.26 12.85
N PHE A 360 -12.64 23.66 13.71
CA PHE A 360 -13.32 22.77 14.63
C PHE A 360 -14.66 22.32 14.06
N SER A 361 -14.76 21.01 13.73
CA SER A 361 -15.94 20.47 13.05
C SER A 361 -17.17 20.34 13.96
N ASP A 362 -16.98 20.22 15.27
CA ASP A 362 -18.08 20.19 16.26
C ASP A 362 -18.81 21.56 16.32
N GLU A 363 -18.11 22.64 16.03
CA GLU A 363 -18.66 23.99 16.02
C GLU A 363 -19.18 24.42 14.65
N LYS A 364 -18.42 24.11 13.57
CA LYS A 364 -18.63 24.67 12.24
C LYS A 364 -19.16 23.66 11.22
N GLY A 365 -19.35 22.40 11.63
CA GLY A 365 -19.70 21.32 10.72
C GLY A 365 -18.55 20.90 9.81
N ARG A 366 -18.87 20.28 8.69
CA ARG A 366 -17.87 19.88 7.70
C ARG A 366 -17.21 21.06 7.02
N ILE A 367 -15.89 21.05 6.91
CA ILE A 367 -15.17 22.04 6.10
C ILE A 367 -15.54 21.86 4.62
N SER A 368 -15.70 22.98 3.91
CA SER A 368 -16.02 23.01 2.49
C SER A 368 -14.97 23.77 1.70
N THR A 369 -14.88 23.51 0.42
CA THR A 369 -14.00 24.26 -0.49
C THR A 369 -14.39 25.73 -0.59
N SER A 370 -15.67 26.09 -0.38
CA SER A 370 -16.12 27.49 -0.32
C SER A 370 -15.52 28.24 0.86
N PHE A 371 -15.39 27.58 2.03
CA PHE A 371 -14.69 28.16 3.18
C PHE A 371 -13.21 28.38 2.88
N ILE A 372 -12.55 27.36 2.30
CA ILE A 372 -11.14 27.43 1.94
C ILE A 372 -10.90 28.57 0.93
N SER A 373 -11.73 28.66 -0.11
CA SER A 373 -11.62 29.70 -1.15
C SER A 373 -11.80 31.12 -0.61
N LYS A 374 -12.64 31.30 0.41
CA LYS A 374 -12.83 32.61 1.05
C LYS A 374 -11.62 33.04 1.91
N ASN A 375 -10.91 32.08 2.45
CA ASN A 375 -9.80 32.34 3.39
C ASN A 375 -8.41 32.18 2.76
N SER A 376 -8.32 31.73 1.50
CA SER A 376 -7.08 31.57 0.76
C SER A 376 -7.04 32.45 -0.49
N GLN A 377 -5.95 33.16 -0.69
CA GLN A 377 -5.72 33.94 -1.92
C GLN A 377 -5.11 33.07 -3.01
N ASN A 378 -5.33 33.41 -4.28
CA ASN A 378 -4.75 32.73 -5.45
C ASN A 378 -4.94 31.20 -5.45
N ILE A 379 -6.11 30.74 -5.03
CA ILE A 379 -6.42 29.32 -4.93
C ILE A 379 -6.33 28.61 -6.30
N ASP A 380 -6.68 29.29 -7.39
CA ASP A 380 -6.61 28.85 -8.79
C ASP A 380 -5.18 28.43 -9.22
N LYS A 381 -4.16 29.07 -8.61
CA LYS A 381 -2.75 28.78 -8.85
C LYS A 381 -2.17 27.70 -7.91
N ALA A 382 -2.95 27.31 -6.91
CA ALA A 382 -2.47 26.39 -5.89
C ALA A 382 -2.50 24.92 -6.33
N GLU A 383 -1.62 24.13 -5.74
CA GLU A 383 -1.77 22.67 -5.67
C GLU A 383 -2.29 22.29 -4.29
N ILE A 384 -3.21 21.33 -4.27
CA ILE A 384 -3.97 20.93 -3.09
C ILE A 384 -3.35 19.65 -2.52
N PHE A 385 -3.11 19.64 -1.23
CA PHE A 385 -2.61 18.47 -0.50
C PHE A 385 -3.63 18.04 0.54
N LEU A 386 -4.13 16.80 0.44
CA LEU A 386 -5.17 16.24 1.31
C LEU A 386 -4.61 15.06 2.09
N CYS A 387 -4.71 15.09 3.42
CA CYS A 387 -4.38 13.94 4.25
C CYS A 387 -5.37 13.81 5.42
N GLY A 388 -5.92 12.61 5.59
CA GLY A 388 -6.93 12.35 6.62
C GLY A 388 -7.79 11.13 6.31
N PRO A 389 -8.96 10.99 6.97
CA PRO A 389 -9.89 9.89 6.70
C PRO A 389 -10.34 9.84 5.22
N VAL A 390 -10.50 8.62 4.68
CA VAL A 390 -10.82 8.41 3.25
C VAL A 390 -12.05 9.21 2.80
N GLY A 391 -13.15 9.16 3.58
CA GLY A 391 -14.38 9.89 3.25
C GLY A 391 -14.21 11.41 3.27
N PHE A 392 -13.36 11.94 4.15
CA PHE A 392 -12.99 13.35 4.22
C PHE A 392 -12.24 13.80 2.95
N MET A 393 -11.20 13.06 2.58
CA MET A 393 -10.40 13.37 1.39
C MET A 393 -11.20 13.24 0.11
N LYS A 394 -12.03 12.17 0.00
CA LYS A 394 -12.90 11.95 -1.18
C LYS A 394 -13.87 13.11 -1.38
N SER A 395 -14.57 13.53 -0.33
CA SER A 395 -15.52 14.65 -0.40
C SER A 395 -14.84 15.94 -0.87
N LEU A 396 -13.71 16.32 -0.26
CA LEU A 396 -12.98 17.54 -0.65
C LEU A 396 -12.41 17.44 -2.07
N ARG A 397 -11.89 16.29 -2.47
CA ARG A 397 -11.42 16.08 -3.85
C ARG A 397 -12.54 16.31 -4.86
N GLU A 398 -13.73 15.73 -4.63
CA GLU A 398 -14.89 15.91 -5.51
C GLU A 398 -15.32 17.38 -5.59
N GLU A 399 -15.28 18.11 -4.47
CA GLU A 399 -15.58 19.52 -4.44
C GLU A 399 -14.54 20.36 -5.20
N PHE A 400 -13.23 20.09 -5.03
CA PHE A 400 -12.18 20.79 -5.79
C PHE A 400 -12.26 20.50 -7.29
N VAL A 401 -12.58 19.28 -7.70
CA VAL A 401 -12.81 18.94 -9.11
C VAL A 401 -14.01 19.73 -9.68
N LYS A 402 -15.10 19.88 -8.93
CA LYS A 402 -16.25 20.73 -9.32
C LYS A 402 -15.88 22.21 -9.43
N LEU A 403 -14.89 22.68 -8.69
CA LEU A 403 -14.34 24.03 -8.82
C LEU A 403 -13.36 24.21 -9.99
N GLY A 404 -13.12 23.15 -10.78
CA GLY A 404 -12.26 23.19 -11.98
C GLY A 404 -10.82 22.76 -11.73
N PHE A 405 -10.46 22.23 -10.54
CA PHE A 405 -9.14 21.67 -10.32
C PHE A 405 -8.99 20.35 -11.07
N ILE A 406 -7.88 20.20 -11.79
CA ILE A 406 -7.52 18.95 -12.45
C ILE A 406 -6.91 17.97 -11.43
N ASN A 407 -7.20 16.68 -11.59
CA ASN A 407 -6.81 15.64 -10.62
C ASN A 407 -5.30 15.58 -10.32
N ASN A 408 -4.44 15.94 -11.28
CA ASN A 408 -2.99 15.93 -11.08
C ASN A 408 -2.48 17.09 -10.18
N LYS A 409 -3.31 18.09 -9.89
CA LYS A 409 -3.04 19.18 -8.92
C LYS A 409 -3.57 18.87 -7.51
N ILE A 410 -4.20 17.71 -7.30
CA ILE A 410 -4.75 17.29 -6.01
C ILE A 410 -4.00 16.06 -5.53
N HIS A 411 -3.07 16.28 -4.63
CA HIS A 411 -2.26 15.23 -4.00
C HIS A 411 -2.95 14.70 -2.76
N SER A 412 -2.93 13.40 -2.54
CA SER A 412 -3.48 12.79 -1.33
C SER A 412 -2.68 11.57 -0.88
N GLU A 413 -2.60 11.39 0.43
CA GLU A 413 -2.02 10.21 1.06
C GLU A 413 -3.07 9.55 1.96
N GLU A 414 -3.29 8.24 1.77
CA GLU A 414 -4.23 7.46 2.56
C GLU A 414 -3.48 6.60 3.57
N PHE A 415 -3.91 6.64 4.84
CA PHE A 415 -3.34 5.79 5.89
C PHE A 415 -4.00 4.41 6.02
N SER A 416 -5.05 4.14 5.25
CA SER A 416 -5.71 2.84 5.21
C SER A 416 -4.99 1.91 4.23
N ILE A 417 -3.98 1.20 4.72
CA ILE A 417 -3.37 0.07 4.01
C ILE A 417 -4.14 -1.19 4.44
N LYS A 418 -5.28 -1.48 3.81
CA LYS A 418 -5.96 -2.77 3.88
C LYS A 418 -5.83 -3.48 2.56
#